data_3d3e58fae036c9841cfc77b5726ccb63
#
_entry.id   3d3e58fae036c9841cfc77b5726ccb63
#
_cell.length_a   1.000
_cell.length_b   1.000
_cell.length_c   1.000
_cell.angle_alpha   90.00
_cell.angle_beta   90.00
_cell.angle_gamma   90.00
#
_symmetry.space_group_name_H-M   'P 1'
#
loop_
_entity.id
_entity.type
_entity.pdbx_description
1 polymer ?
#
loop_
_entity_poly.entity_id
_entity_poly.type
_entity_poly.pdbx_seq_one_letter_code
_entity_poly.pdbx_strand_id
1 'polypeptide(L)'
;MKKIAQILLLIIANALSAQEKMVSYVGITNFEASIPLFEEVKAINEKTTCILITKTGEIACWITIKDFKFKRDLMQDHFNKNYMESNRFPRAMFKGKIEKFDLKNLNLDGTQYQINGKITIRGRTKKIVINGNLKKVNTGIELYSAFLLNTDDFNIEIPFIVRSKISKEVSTQIICVLQ
;
A
#
# COMPACT_ATOMS: atom_id res chain seq x y z
N MET A 1 27.99 35.56 -18.64
CA MET A 1 27.39 35.74 -17.31
C MET A 1 25.87 35.46 -17.30
N LYS A 2 25.04 36.08 -18.18
CA LYS A 2 23.59 35.83 -18.22
C LYS A 2 23.19 34.36 -18.46
N LYS A 3 23.88 33.63 -19.35
CA LYS A 3 23.60 32.21 -19.63
C LYS A 3 23.95 31.28 -18.44
N ILE A 4 25.01 31.60 -17.70
CA ILE A 4 25.40 30.83 -16.50
C ILE A 4 24.39 31.04 -15.37
N ALA A 5 23.90 32.28 -15.20
CA ALA A 5 22.85 32.57 -14.22
C ALA A 5 21.51 31.87 -14.54
N GLN A 6 21.15 31.76 -15.82
CA GLN A 6 19.96 31.04 -16.26
C GLN A 6 20.07 29.52 -16.02
N ILE A 7 21.24 28.93 -16.27
CA ILE A 7 21.50 27.50 -16.01
C ILE A 7 21.47 27.23 -14.51
N LEU A 8 22.04 28.10 -13.69
CA LEU A 8 22.03 28.01 -12.23
C LEU A 8 20.60 28.09 -11.68
N LEU A 9 19.77 28.99 -12.23
CA LEU A 9 18.35 29.11 -11.84
C LEU A 9 17.53 27.87 -12.17
N LEU A 10 17.79 27.22 -13.32
CA LEU A 10 17.15 25.98 -13.75
C LEU A 10 17.51 24.79 -12.83
N ILE A 11 18.76 24.72 -12.36
CA ILE A 11 19.22 23.67 -11.45
C ILE A 11 18.57 23.84 -10.07
N ILE A 12 18.47 25.08 -9.57
CA ILE A 12 17.82 25.38 -8.28
C ILE A 12 16.33 25.07 -8.32
N ALA A 13 15.64 25.35 -9.44
CA ALA A 13 14.20 25.04 -9.59
C ALA A 13 13.92 23.52 -9.53
N ASN A 14 14.79 22.69 -10.10
CA ASN A 14 14.66 21.24 -10.04
C ASN A 14 14.95 20.67 -8.64
N ALA A 15 15.88 21.27 -7.89
CA ALA A 15 16.19 20.85 -6.52
C ALA A 15 15.03 21.12 -5.53
N LEU A 16 14.25 22.19 -5.73
CA LEU A 16 13.06 22.50 -4.94
C LEU A 16 11.91 21.51 -5.17
N SER A 17 11.76 20.99 -6.39
CA SER A 17 10.73 19.99 -6.70
C SER A 17 11.04 18.60 -6.15
N ALA A 18 12.32 18.26 -5.95
CA ALA A 18 12.75 16.97 -5.41
C ALA A 18 12.39 16.77 -3.93
N GLN A 19 12.20 17.83 -3.16
CA GLN A 19 11.88 17.78 -1.72
C GLN A 19 10.39 17.54 -1.42
N GLU A 20 9.51 17.58 -2.43
CA GLU A 20 8.06 17.41 -2.24
C GLU A 20 7.58 15.95 -2.33
N LYS A 21 8.44 15.02 -2.76
CA LYS A 21 8.08 13.63 -3.01
C LYS A 21 8.98 12.68 -2.23
N MET A 22 8.37 11.84 -1.40
CA MET A 22 9.04 10.76 -0.70
C MET A 22 8.55 9.42 -1.23
N VAL A 23 9.47 8.44 -1.37
CA VAL A 23 9.19 7.15 -2.00
C VAL A 23 9.72 6.01 -1.14
N SER A 24 8.98 4.92 -1.12
CA SER A 24 9.44 3.62 -0.64
C SER A 24 9.29 2.59 -1.74
N TYR A 25 10.31 1.77 -1.99
CA TYR A 25 10.28 0.65 -2.95
C TYR A 25 10.28 -0.72 -2.27
N VAL A 26 10.48 -0.75 -0.96
CA VAL A 26 10.66 -1.95 -0.13
C VAL A 26 9.66 -2.01 1.02
N GLY A 27 8.49 -1.42 0.82
CA GLY A 27 7.40 -1.53 1.77
C GLY A 27 6.91 -2.97 1.89
N ILE A 28 6.34 -3.29 3.05
CA ILE A 28 5.81 -4.60 3.37
C ILE A 28 4.28 -4.51 3.36
N THR A 29 3.63 -5.45 2.68
CA THR A 29 2.20 -5.67 2.78
C THR A 29 1.94 -7.09 3.24
N ASN A 30 1.22 -7.24 4.34
CA ASN A 30 0.71 -8.51 4.84
C ASN A 30 -0.79 -8.59 4.65
N PHE A 31 -1.31 -9.76 4.36
CA PHE A 31 -2.73 -10.02 4.51
C PHE A 31 -2.99 -11.38 5.17
N GLU A 32 -4.14 -11.49 5.80
CA GLU A 32 -4.62 -12.70 6.45
C GLU A 32 -6.13 -12.87 6.24
N ALA A 33 -6.51 -14.07 5.78
CA ALA A 33 -7.88 -14.53 5.60
C ALA A 33 -8.14 -15.84 6.36
N SER A 34 -7.41 -16.06 7.44
CA SER A 34 -7.51 -17.29 8.27
C SER A 34 -8.82 -17.34 9.04
N ILE A 35 -9.34 -18.55 9.24
CA ILE A 35 -10.43 -18.84 10.19
C ILE A 35 -9.83 -19.72 11.30
N PRO A 36 -10.13 -19.44 12.59
CA PRO A 36 -9.65 -20.25 13.70
C PRO A 36 -9.92 -21.74 13.49
N LEU A 37 -8.99 -22.59 13.91
CA LEU A 37 -9.01 -24.06 13.79
C LEU A 37 -8.76 -24.62 12.38
N PHE A 38 -8.62 -23.77 11.37
CA PHE A 38 -8.23 -24.17 10.02
C PHE A 38 -6.80 -23.74 9.71
N GLU A 39 -6.32 -24.15 8.53
CA GLU A 39 -5.00 -23.77 8.05
C GLU A 39 -4.90 -22.26 7.83
N GLU A 40 -3.79 -21.66 8.24
CA GLU A 40 -3.53 -20.24 8.08
C GLU A 40 -3.46 -19.84 6.59
N VAL A 41 -4.30 -18.88 6.22
CA VAL A 41 -4.29 -18.25 4.88
C VAL A 41 -3.72 -16.85 5.03
N LYS A 42 -2.40 -16.75 4.95
CA LYS A 42 -1.67 -15.48 5.04
C LYS A 42 -0.51 -15.43 4.07
N ALA A 43 -0.19 -14.22 3.64
CA ALA A 43 0.94 -13.97 2.76
C ALA A 43 1.59 -12.61 3.02
N ILE A 44 2.84 -12.50 2.62
CA ILE A 44 3.66 -11.30 2.73
C ILE A 44 4.18 -10.87 1.36
N ASN A 45 4.16 -9.58 1.09
CA ASN A 45 4.84 -8.94 -0.03
C ASN A 45 5.82 -7.90 0.52
N GLU A 46 7.09 -8.03 0.19
CA GLU A 46 8.19 -7.16 0.66
C GLU A 46 8.65 -6.15 -0.41
N LYS A 47 7.83 -5.95 -1.46
CA LYS A 47 8.14 -5.07 -2.60
C LYS A 47 7.02 -4.06 -2.85
N THR A 48 6.27 -3.70 -1.81
CA THR A 48 5.26 -2.66 -1.92
C THR A 48 5.93 -1.33 -2.19
N THR A 49 5.48 -0.66 -3.23
CA THR A 49 5.95 0.70 -3.53
C THR A 49 4.92 1.70 -3.07
N CYS A 50 5.36 2.70 -2.31
CA CYS A 50 4.52 3.83 -1.88
C CYS A 50 5.18 5.17 -2.21
N ILE A 51 4.36 6.15 -2.56
CA ILE A 51 4.77 7.53 -2.84
C ILE A 51 3.88 8.45 -2.01
N LEU A 52 4.50 9.41 -1.33
CA LEU A 52 3.84 10.50 -0.62
C LEU A 52 4.28 11.84 -1.19
N ILE A 53 3.34 12.70 -1.54
CA ILE A 53 3.59 14.10 -1.87
C ILE A 53 3.43 14.91 -0.57
N THR A 54 4.52 15.34 -0.01
CA THR A 54 4.56 15.95 1.33
C THR A 54 3.82 17.28 1.42
N LYS A 55 3.70 18.00 0.31
CA LYS A 55 3.00 19.28 0.23
C LYS A 55 1.48 19.13 0.25
N THR A 56 0.94 18.07 -0.36
CA THR A 56 -0.52 17.89 -0.54
C THR A 56 -1.10 16.80 0.33
N GLY A 57 -0.26 15.92 0.90
CA GLY A 57 -0.67 14.70 1.60
C GLY A 57 -1.23 13.62 0.66
N GLU A 58 -1.05 13.76 -0.66
CA GLU A 58 -1.43 12.72 -1.62
C GLU A 58 -0.52 11.51 -1.48
N ILE A 59 -1.13 10.34 -1.41
CA ILE A 59 -0.42 9.07 -1.27
C ILE A 59 -0.89 8.07 -2.32
N ALA A 60 0.06 7.33 -2.87
CA ALA A 60 -0.23 6.20 -3.75
C ALA A 60 0.66 5.02 -3.39
N CYS A 61 0.05 3.83 -3.29
CA CYS A 61 0.78 2.58 -3.10
C CYS A 61 0.36 1.56 -4.16
N TRP A 62 1.29 0.74 -4.62
CA TRP A 62 0.99 -0.39 -5.50
C TRP A 62 1.81 -1.61 -5.14
N ILE A 63 1.21 -2.76 -5.42
CA ILE A 63 1.70 -4.08 -5.04
C ILE A 63 1.59 -4.97 -6.27
N THR A 64 2.67 -5.63 -6.64
CA THR A 64 2.65 -6.69 -7.65
C THR A 64 2.09 -7.96 -7.01
N ILE A 65 0.99 -8.49 -7.56
CA ILE A 65 0.27 -9.62 -6.96
C ILE A 65 1.14 -10.88 -6.87
N LYS A 66 1.94 -11.14 -7.89
CA LYS A 66 2.83 -12.31 -7.93
C LYS A 66 3.97 -12.29 -6.90
N ASP A 67 4.28 -11.12 -6.35
CA ASP A 67 5.33 -10.98 -5.33
C ASP A 67 4.85 -11.33 -3.90
N PHE A 68 3.56 -11.66 -3.71
CA PHE A 68 3.10 -12.23 -2.45
C PHE A 68 3.67 -13.65 -2.27
N LYS A 69 4.21 -13.90 -1.09
CA LYS A 69 4.80 -15.18 -0.68
C LYS A 69 3.91 -15.84 0.37
N PHE A 70 3.53 -17.07 0.11
CA PHE A 70 2.80 -17.94 1.01
C PHE A 70 3.74 -18.98 1.62
N LYS A 71 3.33 -19.56 2.74
CA LYS A 71 4.04 -20.68 3.35
C LYS A 71 4.04 -21.94 2.47
N ARG A 72 3.00 -22.12 1.63
CA ARG A 72 2.81 -23.27 0.75
C ARG A 72 2.67 -22.86 -0.71
N ASP A 73 3.42 -23.48 -1.58
CA ASP A 73 3.41 -23.21 -3.02
C ASP A 73 2.02 -23.41 -3.64
N LEU A 74 1.27 -24.42 -3.19
CA LEU A 74 -0.08 -24.68 -3.69
C LEU A 74 -1.05 -23.52 -3.35
N MET A 75 -0.94 -22.93 -2.16
CA MET A 75 -1.74 -21.74 -1.81
C MET A 75 -1.36 -20.54 -2.69
N GLN A 76 -0.07 -20.34 -2.92
CA GLN A 76 0.42 -19.29 -3.80
C GLN A 76 -0.09 -19.46 -5.23
N ASP A 77 -0.08 -20.68 -5.75
CA ASP A 77 -0.60 -21.03 -7.06
C ASP A 77 -2.11 -20.74 -7.18
N HIS A 78 -2.89 -21.19 -6.20
CA HIS A 78 -4.32 -20.92 -6.15
C HIS A 78 -4.62 -19.42 -6.02
N PHE A 79 -3.90 -18.71 -5.16
CA PHE A 79 -4.02 -17.25 -5.02
C PHE A 79 -3.78 -16.57 -6.36
N ASN A 80 -2.70 -16.89 -7.04
CA ASN A 80 -2.36 -16.27 -8.31
C ASN A 80 -3.33 -16.62 -9.44
N LYS A 81 -3.71 -17.89 -9.58
CA LYS A 81 -4.50 -18.38 -10.72
C LYS A 81 -5.99 -18.20 -10.53
N ASN A 82 -6.52 -18.59 -9.34
CA ASN A 82 -7.95 -18.73 -9.13
C ASN A 82 -8.57 -17.50 -8.44
N TYR A 83 -7.88 -16.91 -7.47
CA TYR A 83 -8.42 -15.78 -6.70
C TYR A 83 -8.09 -14.43 -7.35
N MET A 84 -6.84 -14.21 -7.68
CA MET A 84 -6.39 -12.89 -8.15
C MET A 84 -6.29 -12.76 -9.66
N GLU A 85 -6.24 -13.88 -10.42
CA GLU A 85 -5.98 -13.87 -11.86
C GLU A 85 -4.77 -12.97 -12.19
N SER A 86 -3.65 -13.20 -11.51
CA SER A 86 -2.51 -12.26 -11.48
C SER A 86 -1.84 -12.03 -12.85
N ASN A 87 -2.09 -12.88 -13.83
CA ASN A 87 -1.68 -12.64 -15.22
C ASN A 87 -2.53 -11.55 -15.89
N ARG A 88 -3.81 -11.46 -15.54
CA ARG A 88 -4.77 -10.47 -16.07
C ARG A 88 -4.76 -9.19 -15.24
N PHE A 89 -4.64 -9.32 -13.93
CA PHE A 89 -4.65 -8.23 -12.96
C PHE A 89 -3.36 -8.25 -12.14
N PRO A 90 -2.22 -7.85 -12.74
CA PRO A 90 -0.90 -8.04 -12.12
C PRO A 90 -0.65 -7.17 -10.89
N ARG A 91 -1.45 -6.12 -10.66
CA ARG A 91 -1.22 -5.15 -9.58
C ARG A 91 -2.49 -4.83 -8.82
N ALA A 92 -2.35 -4.68 -7.49
CA ALA A 92 -3.27 -3.91 -6.66
C ALA A 92 -2.74 -2.49 -6.46
N MET A 93 -3.64 -1.51 -6.32
CA MET A 93 -3.26 -0.11 -6.20
C MET A 93 -4.17 0.60 -5.19
N PHE A 94 -3.57 1.42 -4.35
CA PHE A 94 -4.26 2.41 -3.52
C PHE A 94 -3.85 3.82 -3.94
N LYS A 95 -4.82 4.73 -4.05
CA LYS A 95 -4.57 6.17 -4.23
C LYS A 95 -5.48 6.92 -3.27
N GLY A 96 -4.90 7.81 -2.48
CA GLY A 96 -5.65 8.56 -1.48
C GLY A 96 -5.00 9.87 -1.10
N LYS A 97 -5.62 10.51 -0.13
CA LYS A 97 -5.13 11.75 0.48
C LYS A 97 -5.23 11.64 1.99
N ILE A 98 -4.17 11.99 2.66
CA ILE A 98 -4.08 12.08 4.13
C ILE A 98 -4.76 13.39 4.52
N GLU A 99 -5.78 13.31 5.37
CA GLU A 99 -6.50 14.50 5.81
C GLU A 99 -5.67 15.34 6.78
N LYS A 100 -5.69 16.65 6.58
CA LYS A 100 -4.98 17.63 7.42
C LYS A 100 -3.49 17.30 7.62
N PHE A 101 -2.89 16.66 6.60
CA PHE A 101 -1.49 16.29 6.64
C PHE A 101 -0.61 17.55 6.74
N ASP A 102 0.29 17.55 7.72
CA ASP A 102 1.36 18.54 7.84
C ASP A 102 2.62 17.83 8.32
N LEU A 103 3.66 17.88 7.49
CA LEU A 103 4.97 17.29 7.78
C LEU A 103 5.59 17.80 9.09
N LYS A 104 5.27 19.04 9.48
CA LYS A 104 5.78 19.67 10.71
C LYS A 104 5.20 19.05 11.97
N ASN A 105 3.97 18.52 11.88
CA ASN A 105 3.25 17.93 13.00
C ASN A 105 3.61 16.45 13.25
N LEU A 106 4.44 15.85 12.39
CA LEU A 106 4.93 14.50 12.62
C LEU A 106 5.95 14.46 13.75
N ASN A 107 5.82 13.49 14.64
CA ASN A 107 6.72 13.25 15.77
C ASN A 107 7.30 11.82 15.73
N LEU A 108 8.11 11.47 16.72
CA LEU A 108 8.74 10.15 16.84
C LEU A 108 7.78 9.08 17.39
N ASP A 109 6.75 9.50 18.14
CA ASP A 109 5.78 8.58 18.75
C ASP A 109 4.70 8.14 17.74
N GLY A 110 4.55 8.91 16.66
CA GLY A 110 3.56 8.70 15.61
C GLY A 110 2.29 9.52 15.78
N THR A 111 1.71 9.90 14.66
CA THR A 111 0.47 10.67 14.56
C THR A 111 -0.53 9.89 13.73
N GLN A 112 -1.74 9.71 14.26
CA GLN A 112 -2.84 9.07 13.54
C GLN A 112 -3.48 10.04 12.57
N TYR A 113 -3.67 9.59 11.35
CA TYR A 113 -4.35 10.32 10.28
C TYR A 113 -5.44 9.46 9.65
N GLN A 114 -6.53 10.11 9.23
CA GLN A 114 -7.49 9.51 8.33
C GLN A 114 -7.00 9.67 6.90
N ILE A 115 -7.09 8.61 6.11
CA ILE A 115 -6.67 8.58 4.70
C ILE A 115 -7.88 8.20 3.86
N ASN A 116 -8.39 9.15 3.09
CA ASN A 116 -9.49 8.92 2.16
C ASN A 116 -8.95 8.53 0.79
N GLY A 117 -9.41 7.41 0.25
CA GLY A 117 -8.86 6.94 -1.01
C GLY A 117 -9.72 5.97 -1.79
N LYS A 118 -9.11 5.44 -2.83
CA LYS A 118 -9.66 4.38 -3.69
C LYS A 118 -8.65 3.25 -3.74
N ILE A 119 -9.13 2.04 -3.52
CA ILE A 119 -8.35 0.83 -3.70
C ILE A 119 -8.86 0.07 -4.93
N THR A 120 -7.92 -0.38 -5.77
CA THR A 120 -8.23 -1.18 -6.95
C THR A 120 -7.56 -2.55 -6.80
N ILE A 121 -8.38 -3.60 -6.83
CA ILE A 121 -7.93 -5.00 -6.74
C ILE A 121 -8.70 -5.77 -7.81
N ARG A 122 -8.03 -6.64 -8.55
CA ARG A 122 -8.63 -7.50 -9.59
C ARG A 122 -9.56 -6.71 -10.54
N GLY A 123 -9.10 -5.51 -10.96
CA GLY A 123 -9.84 -4.62 -11.86
C GLY A 123 -11.05 -3.90 -11.25
N ARG A 124 -11.40 -4.13 -9.98
CA ARG A 124 -12.49 -3.46 -9.26
C ARG A 124 -11.95 -2.36 -8.36
N THR A 125 -12.60 -1.21 -8.38
CA THR A 125 -12.22 -0.04 -7.56
C THR A 125 -13.30 0.27 -6.54
N LYS A 126 -12.89 0.40 -5.27
CA LYS A 126 -13.75 0.78 -4.15
C LYS A 126 -13.20 2.02 -3.45
N LYS A 127 -14.08 2.93 -3.04
CA LYS A 127 -13.72 4.01 -2.11
C LYS A 127 -13.58 3.43 -0.71
N ILE A 128 -12.52 3.78 -0.01
CA ILE A 128 -12.29 3.37 1.38
C ILE A 128 -11.75 4.55 2.19
N VAL A 129 -11.99 4.47 3.47
CA VAL A 129 -11.39 5.35 4.49
C VAL A 129 -10.61 4.45 5.43
N ILE A 130 -9.32 4.69 5.54
CA ILE A 130 -8.43 3.92 6.42
C ILE A 130 -7.72 4.86 7.40
N ASN A 131 -7.27 4.32 8.51
CA ASN A 131 -6.40 5.03 9.43
C ASN A 131 -4.94 4.66 9.15
N GLY A 132 -4.07 5.66 9.13
CA GLY A 132 -2.63 5.49 9.02
C GLY A 132 -1.92 6.16 10.19
N ASN A 133 -0.95 5.49 10.75
CA ASN A 133 -0.02 6.09 11.71
C ASN A 133 1.26 6.49 10.95
N LEU A 134 1.59 7.77 11.00
CA LEU A 134 2.82 8.30 10.41
C LEU A 134 3.73 8.81 11.51
N LYS A 135 4.98 8.38 11.50
CA LYS A 135 5.99 8.84 12.45
C LYS A 135 7.32 9.18 11.75
N LYS A 136 8.06 10.12 12.33
CA LYS A 136 9.44 10.37 11.91
C LYS A 136 10.32 9.20 12.33
N VAL A 137 11.18 8.77 11.41
CA VAL A 137 12.26 7.81 11.66
C VAL A 137 13.57 8.39 11.14
N ASN A 138 14.71 7.78 11.49
CA ASN A 138 16.04 8.32 11.12
C ASN A 138 16.20 8.55 9.61
N THR A 139 15.54 7.72 8.78
CA THR A 139 15.71 7.73 7.34
C THR A 139 14.52 8.34 6.59
N GLY A 140 13.48 8.85 7.29
CA GLY A 140 12.32 9.43 6.63
C GLY A 140 11.04 9.37 7.45
N ILE A 141 9.95 8.92 6.83
CA ILE A 141 8.63 8.78 7.44
C ILE A 141 8.18 7.33 7.35
N GLU A 142 7.94 6.68 8.50
CA GLU A 142 7.27 5.39 8.52
C GLU A 142 5.76 5.60 8.46
N LEU A 143 5.10 4.93 7.53
CA LEU A 143 3.66 4.77 7.45
C LEU A 143 3.31 3.34 7.86
N TYR A 144 2.41 3.21 8.82
CA TYR A 144 1.72 1.97 9.17
C TYR A 144 0.22 2.15 8.99
N SER A 145 -0.44 1.21 8.34
CA SER A 145 -1.90 1.17 8.23
C SER A 145 -2.40 -0.26 8.31
N ALA A 146 -3.48 -0.47 9.07
CA ALA A 146 -4.17 -1.76 9.16
C ALA A 146 -5.67 -1.55 8.89
N PHE A 147 -6.25 -2.38 8.02
CA PHE A 147 -7.64 -2.26 7.60
C PHE A 147 -8.20 -3.61 7.11
N LEU A 148 -9.52 -3.70 7.03
CA LEU A 148 -10.22 -4.88 6.52
C LEU A 148 -10.68 -4.65 5.08
N LEU A 149 -10.56 -5.68 4.26
CA LEU A 149 -11.11 -5.74 2.91
C LEU A 149 -12.09 -6.91 2.81
N ASN A 150 -13.18 -6.75 2.07
CA ASN A 150 -14.10 -7.84 1.80
C ASN A 150 -13.87 -8.36 0.37
N THR A 151 -13.71 -9.67 0.22
CA THR A 151 -13.47 -10.32 -1.08
C THR A 151 -14.59 -10.07 -2.08
N ASP A 152 -15.84 -9.96 -1.61
CA ASP A 152 -17.02 -9.74 -2.47
C ASP A 152 -16.95 -8.36 -3.18
N ASP A 153 -16.33 -7.34 -2.55
CA ASP A 153 -16.14 -6.02 -3.14
C ASP A 153 -15.31 -6.04 -4.42
N PHE A 154 -14.49 -7.06 -4.59
CA PHE A 154 -13.53 -7.21 -5.70
C PHE A 154 -13.84 -8.41 -6.60
N ASN A 155 -15.02 -9.03 -6.45
CA ASN A 155 -15.42 -10.24 -7.18
C ASN A 155 -14.40 -11.38 -7.01
N ILE A 156 -13.83 -11.53 -5.82
CA ILE A 156 -12.95 -12.64 -5.47
C ILE A 156 -13.83 -13.73 -4.85
N GLU A 157 -14.19 -14.72 -5.65
CA GLU A 157 -15.04 -15.82 -5.20
C GLU A 157 -14.24 -16.85 -4.41
N ILE A 158 -14.75 -17.21 -3.21
CA ILE A 158 -14.23 -18.30 -2.43
C ILE A 158 -15.06 -19.54 -2.78
N PRO A 159 -14.44 -20.61 -3.35
CA PRO A 159 -15.15 -21.83 -3.74
C PRO A 159 -15.94 -22.44 -2.58
N PHE A 160 -17.11 -22.99 -2.86
CA PHE A 160 -18.01 -23.55 -1.84
C PHE A 160 -17.30 -24.55 -0.89
N ILE A 161 -16.45 -25.42 -1.43
CA ILE A 161 -15.73 -26.47 -0.68
C ILE A 161 -14.81 -25.91 0.42
N VAL A 162 -14.27 -24.70 0.23
CA VAL A 162 -13.34 -24.06 1.18
C VAL A 162 -13.93 -22.83 1.87
N ARG A 163 -15.18 -22.49 1.59
CA ARG A 163 -15.84 -21.28 2.14
C ARG A 163 -15.91 -21.24 3.66
N SER A 164 -15.99 -22.39 4.32
CA SER A 164 -15.94 -22.48 5.79
C SER A 164 -14.53 -22.36 6.37
N LYS A 165 -13.49 -22.36 5.53
CA LYS A 165 -12.07 -22.39 5.93
C LYS A 165 -11.31 -21.11 5.60
N ILE A 166 -11.90 -20.23 4.80
CA ILE A 166 -11.26 -18.98 4.35
C ILE A 166 -12.23 -17.84 4.64
N SER A 167 -11.75 -16.81 5.32
CA SER A 167 -12.54 -15.61 5.62
C SER A 167 -12.77 -14.76 4.37
N LYS A 168 -13.98 -14.23 4.22
CA LYS A 168 -14.27 -13.17 3.25
C LYS A 168 -13.70 -11.82 3.69
N GLU A 169 -13.59 -11.59 4.98
CA GLU A 169 -12.93 -10.42 5.53
C GLU A 169 -11.43 -10.71 5.65
N VAL A 170 -10.66 -9.91 4.95
CA VAL A 170 -9.21 -10.03 4.84
C VAL A 170 -8.56 -8.91 5.62
N SER A 171 -7.88 -9.25 6.71
CA SER A 171 -7.05 -8.30 7.44
C SER A 171 -5.83 -7.94 6.60
N THR A 172 -5.61 -6.66 6.40
CA THR A 172 -4.50 -6.17 5.56
C THR A 172 -3.69 -5.14 6.34
N GLN A 173 -2.36 -5.25 6.28
CA GLN A 173 -1.43 -4.32 6.90
C GLN A 173 -0.40 -3.85 5.86
N ILE A 174 -0.08 -2.57 5.90
CA ILE A 174 0.95 -1.96 5.07
C ILE A 174 1.92 -1.21 5.99
N ILE A 175 3.21 -1.46 5.80
CA ILE A 175 4.30 -0.76 6.47
C ILE A 175 5.28 -0.30 5.40
N CYS A 176 5.62 0.97 5.36
CA CYS A 176 6.66 1.47 4.48
C CYS A 176 7.41 2.66 5.10
N VAL A 177 8.71 2.75 4.81
CA VAL A 177 9.53 3.91 5.15
C VAL A 177 9.73 4.72 3.87
N LEU A 178 9.16 5.91 3.86
CA LEU A 178 9.22 6.88 2.78
C LEU A 178 10.45 7.77 2.97
N GLN A 179 11.26 7.88 1.93
CA GLN A 179 12.53 8.64 1.91
C GLN A 179 12.57 9.65 0.76
#